data_67038cc1ba311fe0d0300d6d4dca981c
#
_entry.id   67038cc1ba311fe0d0300d6d4dca981c
#
_cell.length_a   1.000
_cell.length_b   1.000
_cell.length_c   1.000
_cell.angle_alpha   90.00
_cell.angle_beta   90.00
_cell.angle_gamma   90.00
#
_symmetry.space_group_name_H-M   'P 1'
#
loop_
_entity.id
_entity.type
_entity.pdbx_description
1 polymer ?
#
loop_
_entity_poly.entity_id
_entity_poly.type
_entity_poly.pdbx_seq_one_letter_code
_entity_poly.pdbx_strand_id
1 'polypeptide(L)'
;MRRRVWNVAVASAVLGLVSRRAWAARLTAEQVRERLAAASAQSPVDLSDQDLSDLDLSRLDFRQARLTNANLFASKLVMCKFIGTDLTRANLNGAWLMGADFSGAALMGSSMLSVVVLGGEVKTPPNFGGADLSGARIIADFPGANLRRAKLVKTNLGVNIKNQGMGQMRTDLSGADLTEANLEGADLNRSLMAFAKLNSANLRGVNFFNAKMAGADLRGADVTGADFTDADLDGTVFSDAKGLDSAKGLNAVRR
;
A
#
# COMPACT_ATOMS: atom_id res chain seq x y z
N MET A 1 39.99 77.62 -5.72
CA MET A 1 39.82 76.36 -4.94
C MET A 1 38.39 75.92 -5.00
N ARG A 2 38.01 74.96 -5.88
CA ARG A 2 36.66 74.41 -5.98
C ARG A 2 36.73 72.89 -5.68
N ARG A 3 36.17 72.46 -4.56
CA ARG A 3 36.06 71.07 -4.19
C ARG A 3 34.92 70.45 -5.02
N ARG A 4 35.24 69.46 -5.79
CA ARG A 4 34.23 68.60 -6.49
C ARG A 4 33.73 67.57 -5.50
N VAL A 5 32.42 67.62 -5.27
CA VAL A 5 31.66 66.57 -4.55
C VAL A 5 31.34 65.45 -5.54
N TRP A 6 31.79 64.24 -5.27
CA TRP A 6 31.44 63.08 -6.04
C TRP A 6 30.15 62.50 -5.48
N ASN A 7 29.13 62.53 -6.32
CA ASN A 7 27.89 61.81 -6.05
C ASN A 7 28.17 60.32 -6.17
N VAL A 8 27.92 59.59 -5.06
CA VAL A 8 27.91 58.13 -5.03
C VAL A 8 26.58 57.68 -5.64
N ALA A 9 26.67 57.16 -6.84
CA ALA A 9 25.55 56.54 -7.53
C ALA A 9 25.11 55.25 -6.82
N VAL A 10 23.82 55.17 -6.65
CA VAL A 10 23.04 54.06 -6.10
C VAL A 10 23.36 52.77 -6.85
N ALA A 11 24.02 51.84 -6.18
CA ALA A 11 24.12 50.47 -6.65
C ALA A 11 22.76 49.78 -6.41
N SER A 12 21.96 49.64 -7.49
CA SER A 12 20.76 48.84 -7.50
C SER A 12 21.13 47.39 -7.25
N ALA A 13 20.86 46.90 -6.04
CA ALA A 13 20.94 45.52 -5.71
C ALA A 13 19.85 44.76 -6.48
N VAL A 14 20.24 44.04 -7.52
CA VAL A 14 19.44 42.99 -8.13
C VAL A 14 19.37 41.87 -7.08
N LEU A 15 18.42 41.95 -6.19
CA LEU A 15 18.01 40.80 -5.35
C LEU A 15 17.40 39.78 -6.27
N GLY A 16 18.21 38.79 -6.67
CA GLY A 16 17.74 37.59 -7.29
C GLY A 16 16.64 36.97 -6.39
N LEU A 17 15.48 36.87 -6.95
CA LEU A 17 14.41 36.02 -6.43
C LEU A 17 14.92 34.57 -6.43
N VAL A 18 15.74 34.21 -5.43
CA VAL A 18 15.87 32.83 -5.02
C VAL A 18 14.51 32.50 -4.46
N SER A 19 13.71 31.74 -5.23
CA SER A 19 12.51 31.10 -4.74
C SER A 19 12.93 30.29 -3.51
N ARG A 20 12.80 30.89 -2.34
CA ARG A 20 12.74 30.15 -1.09
C ARG A 20 11.50 29.27 -1.20
N ARG A 21 11.65 28.04 -1.73
CA ARG A 21 10.85 26.95 -1.21
C ARG A 21 11.18 26.98 0.28
N ALA A 22 10.34 27.66 1.05
CA ALA A 22 10.35 27.51 2.48
C ALA A 22 10.24 26.00 2.68
N TRP A 23 11.25 25.37 3.24
CA TRP A 23 11.12 24.05 3.79
C TRP A 23 10.06 24.24 4.86
N ALA A 24 8.84 23.82 4.53
CA ALA A 24 7.77 23.78 5.52
C ALA A 24 8.33 22.96 6.66
N ALA A 25 8.39 23.53 7.86
CA ALA A 25 8.93 22.84 9.00
C ALA A 25 8.17 21.52 9.11
N ARG A 26 8.89 20.40 9.17
CA ARG A 26 8.32 19.06 9.29
C ARG A 26 7.38 19.05 10.48
N LEU A 27 6.16 18.52 10.28
CA LEU A 27 5.18 18.42 11.36
C LEU A 27 5.70 17.48 12.45
N THR A 28 5.46 17.85 13.69
CA THR A 28 5.65 16.95 14.83
C THR A 28 4.42 16.07 15.02
N ALA A 29 4.57 14.95 15.70
CA ALA A 29 3.45 14.07 16.03
C ALA A 29 2.36 14.82 16.83
N GLU A 30 2.75 15.74 17.70
CA GLU A 30 1.79 16.55 18.48
C GLU A 30 0.98 17.48 17.59
N GLN A 31 1.63 18.17 16.67
CA GLN A 31 0.92 19.04 15.70
C GLN A 31 -0.03 18.25 14.80
N VAL A 32 0.30 17.01 14.44
CA VAL A 32 -0.61 16.12 13.71
C VAL A 32 -1.82 15.78 14.59
N ARG A 33 -1.62 15.44 15.87
CA ARG A 33 -2.71 15.15 16.81
C ARG A 33 -3.65 16.34 16.99
N GLU A 34 -3.11 17.53 17.20
CA GLU A 34 -3.89 18.77 17.34
C GLU A 34 -4.74 19.05 16.10
N ARG A 35 -4.13 18.92 14.89
CA ARG A 35 -4.87 19.12 13.64
C ARG A 35 -5.98 18.10 13.44
N LEU A 36 -5.73 16.82 13.74
CA LEU A 36 -6.74 15.78 13.66
C LEU A 36 -7.85 15.95 14.68
N ALA A 37 -7.55 16.44 15.90
CA ALA A 37 -8.55 16.72 16.93
C ALA A 37 -9.48 17.88 16.54
N ALA A 38 -8.99 18.83 15.73
CA ALA A 38 -9.77 19.94 15.21
C ALA A 38 -10.54 19.63 13.92
N ALA A 39 -10.25 18.46 13.28
CA ALA A 39 -10.86 18.08 12.01
C ALA A 39 -12.33 17.66 12.16
N SER A 40 -13.12 17.89 11.12
CA SER A 40 -14.50 17.44 11.02
C SER A 40 -14.83 17.02 9.58
N ALA A 41 -16.00 16.43 9.35
CA ALA A 41 -16.46 16.08 8.01
C ALA A 41 -16.60 17.30 7.09
N GLN A 42 -16.94 18.46 7.65
CA GLN A 42 -17.08 19.74 6.93
C GLN A 42 -15.74 20.46 6.74
N SER A 43 -14.76 20.15 7.59
CA SER A 43 -13.41 20.73 7.55
C SER A 43 -12.36 19.64 7.78
N PRO A 44 -12.13 18.77 6.78
CA PRO A 44 -11.11 17.74 6.89
C PRO A 44 -9.72 18.38 6.91
N VAL A 45 -8.80 17.77 7.68
CA VAL A 45 -7.41 18.24 7.68
C VAL A 45 -6.69 17.76 6.41
N ASP A 46 -5.98 18.67 5.75
CA ASP A 46 -5.14 18.34 4.61
C ASP A 46 -3.69 18.10 5.08
N LEU A 47 -3.27 16.86 4.97
CA LEU A 47 -1.91 16.38 5.23
C LEU A 47 -1.27 15.88 3.93
N SER A 48 -1.82 16.24 2.78
CA SER A 48 -1.26 15.87 1.47
C SER A 48 0.13 16.45 1.30
N ASP A 49 1.02 15.69 0.64
CA ASP A 49 2.40 16.06 0.38
C ASP A 49 3.26 16.34 1.64
N GLN A 50 2.75 16.06 2.84
CA GLN A 50 3.49 16.28 4.09
C GLN A 50 4.50 15.17 4.36
N ASP A 51 5.64 15.55 4.93
CA ASP A 51 6.60 14.60 5.50
C ASP A 51 6.22 14.25 6.94
N LEU A 52 5.64 13.07 7.10
CA LEU A 52 5.23 12.46 8.36
C LEU A 52 6.11 11.25 8.72
N SER A 53 7.26 11.11 8.06
CA SER A 53 8.13 9.95 8.26
C SER A 53 8.70 9.88 9.68
N ASP A 54 8.96 8.66 10.16
CA ASP A 54 9.50 8.35 11.49
C ASP A 54 8.66 8.84 12.70
N LEU A 55 7.45 9.36 12.48
CA LEU A 55 6.59 9.83 13.55
C LEU A 55 5.87 8.67 14.25
N ASP A 56 5.68 8.79 15.55
CA ASP A 56 4.75 7.94 16.29
C ASP A 56 3.34 8.56 16.25
N LEU A 57 2.53 8.04 15.33
CA LEU A 57 1.15 8.45 15.09
C LEU A 57 0.17 7.37 15.56
N SER A 58 0.63 6.43 16.38
CA SER A 58 -0.18 5.29 16.82
C SER A 58 -1.49 5.72 17.44
N ARG A 59 -2.56 4.96 17.15
CA ARG A 59 -3.94 5.13 17.66
C ARG A 59 -4.65 6.41 17.20
N LEU A 60 -4.09 7.16 16.23
CA LEU A 60 -4.75 8.36 15.69
C LEU A 60 -5.88 7.99 14.72
N ASP A 61 -6.85 8.89 14.64
CA ASP A 61 -8.00 8.79 13.76
C ASP A 61 -7.84 9.73 12.56
N PHE A 62 -7.56 9.15 11.39
CA PHE A 62 -7.34 9.87 10.14
C PHE A 62 -8.58 9.93 9.24
N ARG A 63 -9.75 9.48 9.69
CA ARG A 63 -10.98 9.45 8.86
C ARG A 63 -11.38 10.82 8.31
N GLN A 64 -10.97 11.88 8.97
CA GLN A 64 -11.21 13.28 8.55
C GLN A 64 -9.92 13.94 8.01
N ALA A 65 -9.03 13.15 7.42
CA ALA A 65 -7.78 13.64 6.83
C ALA A 65 -7.67 13.25 5.35
N ARG A 66 -6.88 14.03 4.61
CA ARG A 66 -6.33 13.65 3.30
C ARG A 66 -4.83 13.47 3.45
N LEU A 67 -4.32 12.39 2.87
CA LEU A 67 -2.92 11.99 2.94
C LEU A 67 -2.36 11.67 1.55
N THR A 68 -2.94 12.28 0.50
CA THR A 68 -2.48 12.10 -0.88
C THR A 68 -1.00 12.48 -1.00
N ASN A 69 -0.16 11.61 -1.57
CA ASN A 69 1.29 11.75 -1.66
C ASN A 69 2.02 11.92 -0.30
N ALA A 70 1.40 11.74 0.84
CA ALA A 70 2.06 11.90 2.13
C ALA A 70 3.23 10.90 2.29
N ASN A 71 4.32 11.36 2.89
CA ASN A 71 5.43 10.51 3.25
C ASN A 71 5.24 9.98 4.68
N LEU A 72 4.85 8.73 4.80
CA LEU A 72 4.66 7.99 6.07
C LEU A 72 5.78 6.93 6.26
N PHE A 73 6.94 7.13 5.61
CA PHE A 73 8.07 6.21 5.72
C PHE A 73 8.44 5.95 7.18
N ALA A 74 8.57 4.68 7.55
CA ALA A 74 8.96 4.22 8.90
C ALA A 74 8.11 4.79 10.07
N SER A 75 6.96 5.43 9.79
CA SER A 75 6.07 5.94 10.84
C SER A 75 5.37 4.79 11.58
N LYS A 76 5.07 5.00 12.87
CA LYS A 76 4.25 4.08 13.64
C LYS A 76 2.79 4.44 13.48
N LEU A 77 2.04 3.54 12.82
CA LEU A 77 0.61 3.68 12.53
C LEU A 77 -0.21 2.59 13.23
N VAL A 78 0.33 2.08 14.34
CA VAL A 78 -0.29 0.99 15.10
C VAL A 78 -1.68 1.38 15.58
N MET A 79 -2.70 0.55 15.27
CA MET A 79 -4.11 0.80 15.66
C MET A 79 -4.69 2.12 15.13
N CYS A 80 -4.10 2.72 14.08
CA CYS A 80 -4.66 3.91 13.43
C CYS A 80 -5.95 3.60 12.66
N LYS A 81 -6.83 4.58 12.52
CA LYS A 81 -8.05 4.50 11.72
C LYS A 81 -7.92 5.32 10.45
N PHE A 82 -7.84 4.63 9.31
CA PHE A 82 -7.81 5.22 7.98
C PHE A 82 -9.07 4.89 7.16
N ILE A 83 -10.19 4.60 7.83
CA ILE A 83 -11.43 4.17 7.18
C ILE A 83 -11.91 5.25 6.20
N GLY A 84 -11.96 4.92 4.91
CA GLY A 84 -12.36 5.83 3.84
C GLY A 84 -11.37 6.97 3.55
N THR A 85 -10.20 6.98 4.16
CA THR A 85 -9.18 8.04 4.00
C THR A 85 -8.50 7.95 2.62
N ASP A 86 -8.21 9.10 2.01
CA ASP A 86 -7.41 9.18 0.78
C ASP A 86 -5.91 9.17 1.11
N LEU A 87 -5.26 8.06 0.77
CA LEU A 87 -3.82 7.78 0.87
C LEU A 87 -3.22 7.54 -0.54
N THR A 88 -3.87 8.05 -1.59
CA THR A 88 -3.40 7.87 -2.96
C THR A 88 -1.94 8.30 -3.08
N ARG A 89 -1.08 7.42 -3.62
CA ARG A 89 0.38 7.60 -3.78
C ARG A 89 1.14 7.84 -2.49
N ALA A 90 0.58 7.57 -1.32
CA ALA A 90 1.31 7.69 -0.06
C ALA A 90 2.48 6.70 0.00
N ASN A 91 3.57 7.13 0.62
CA ASN A 91 4.73 6.30 0.92
C ASN A 91 4.59 5.72 2.33
N LEU A 92 4.25 4.44 2.42
CA LEU A 92 4.11 3.68 3.67
C LEU A 92 5.29 2.71 3.88
N ASN A 93 6.39 2.86 3.14
CA ASN A 93 7.51 1.93 3.24
C ASN A 93 8.08 1.90 4.67
N GLY A 94 8.30 0.71 5.20
CA GLY A 94 8.80 0.52 6.57
C GLY A 94 7.83 0.92 7.68
N ALA A 95 6.62 1.37 7.37
CA ALA A 95 5.63 1.77 8.38
C ALA A 95 5.16 0.59 9.23
N TRP A 96 4.77 0.85 10.47
CA TRP A 96 4.27 -0.14 11.42
C TRP A 96 2.74 -0.10 11.39
N LEU A 97 2.10 -1.15 10.83
CA LEU A 97 0.67 -1.17 10.50
C LEU A 97 -0.16 -2.11 11.39
N MET A 98 0.41 -2.66 12.47
CA MET A 98 -0.31 -3.61 13.33
C MET A 98 -1.64 -3.05 13.78
N GLY A 99 -2.74 -3.76 13.49
CA GLY A 99 -4.10 -3.38 13.87
C GLY A 99 -4.64 -2.10 13.21
N ALA A 100 -3.93 -1.54 12.22
CA ALA A 100 -4.44 -0.39 11.49
C ALA A 100 -5.65 -0.77 10.63
N ASP A 101 -6.64 0.10 10.56
CA ASP A 101 -7.87 -0.09 9.79
C ASP A 101 -7.89 0.83 8.56
N PHE A 102 -7.67 0.24 7.39
CA PHE A 102 -7.74 0.88 6.08
C PHE A 102 -9.03 0.53 5.33
N SER A 103 -10.09 0.10 6.02
CA SER A 103 -11.33 -0.29 5.36
C SER A 103 -11.86 0.81 4.45
N GLY A 104 -12.09 0.49 3.17
CA GLY A 104 -12.57 1.43 2.16
C GLY A 104 -11.63 2.59 1.84
N ALA A 105 -10.38 2.59 2.33
CA ALA A 105 -9.41 3.65 2.04
C ALA A 105 -8.98 3.62 0.56
N ALA A 106 -8.66 4.79 0.01
CA ALA A 106 -8.04 4.92 -1.30
C ALA A 106 -6.50 4.88 -1.16
N LEU A 107 -5.89 3.80 -1.62
CA LEU A 107 -4.44 3.54 -1.56
C LEU A 107 -3.84 3.38 -2.98
N MET A 108 -4.50 3.93 -4.00
CA MET A 108 -4.08 3.80 -5.39
C MET A 108 -2.65 4.29 -5.60
N GLY A 109 -1.80 3.45 -6.19
CA GLY A 109 -0.41 3.78 -6.48
C GLY A 109 0.47 4.02 -5.24
N SER A 110 0.01 3.67 -4.04
CA SER A 110 0.81 3.75 -2.81
C SER A 110 1.96 2.73 -2.80
N SER A 111 2.91 2.92 -1.91
CA SER A 111 4.04 2.01 -1.72
C SER A 111 4.09 1.49 -0.29
N MET A 112 4.09 0.15 -0.13
CA MET A 112 4.13 -0.58 1.14
C MET A 112 5.23 -1.65 1.07
N LEU A 113 6.48 -1.22 1.09
CA LEU A 113 7.63 -2.13 1.10
C LEU A 113 8.13 -2.31 2.52
N SER A 114 8.35 -3.57 2.93
CA SER A 114 8.92 -3.90 4.25
C SER A 114 8.13 -3.30 5.42
N VAL A 115 6.80 -3.17 5.30
CA VAL A 115 5.97 -2.73 6.40
C VAL A 115 5.97 -3.76 7.53
N VAL A 116 5.87 -3.30 8.77
CA VAL A 116 5.80 -4.15 9.96
C VAL A 116 4.34 -4.38 10.33
N VAL A 117 3.90 -5.63 10.30
CA VAL A 117 2.50 -6.00 10.58
C VAL A 117 2.33 -6.95 11.75
N LEU A 118 3.42 -7.54 12.22
CA LEU A 118 3.45 -8.44 13.37
C LEU A 118 4.59 -7.99 14.29
N GLY A 119 4.29 -7.73 15.55
CA GLY A 119 5.31 -7.36 16.52
C GLY A 119 4.72 -6.73 17.78
N GLY A 120 5.47 -6.84 18.88
CA GLY A 120 5.04 -6.28 20.16
C GLY A 120 3.76 -6.91 20.72
N GLU A 121 2.94 -6.11 21.35
CA GLU A 121 1.68 -6.55 22.00
C GLU A 121 0.53 -6.71 20.99
N VAL A 122 0.53 -5.97 19.88
CA VAL A 122 -0.52 -6.01 18.86
C VAL A 122 -0.19 -7.04 17.80
N LYS A 123 -0.93 -8.15 17.80
CA LYS A 123 -0.76 -9.25 16.84
C LYS A 123 -1.81 -9.26 15.73
N THR A 124 -2.65 -8.25 15.68
CA THR A 124 -3.72 -8.14 14.68
C THR A 124 -3.14 -7.59 13.39
N PRO A 125 -3.31 -8.28 12.24
CA PRO A 125 -2.90 -7.75 10.96
C PRO A 125 -3.74 -6.51 10.57
N PRO A 126 -3.26 -5.68 9.63
CA PRO A 126 -4.05 -4.56 9.15
C PRO A 126 -5.30 -5.04 8.39
N ASN A 127 -6.34 -4.21 8.41
CA ASN A 127 -7.60 -4.44 7.71
C ASN A 127 -7.68 -3.57 6.45
N PHE A 128 -7.77 -4.19 5.27
CA PHE A 128 -7.92 -3.54 3.97
C PHE A 128 -9.26 -3.85 3.31
N GLY A 129 -10.27 -4.29 4.06
CA GLY A 129 -11.58 -4.65 3.51
C GLY A 129 -12.18 -3.52 2.67
N GLY A 130 -12.51 -3.77 1.39
CA GLY A 130 -13.03 -2.78 0.46
C GLY A 130 -12.08 -1.65 0.07
N ALA A 131 -10.81 -1.66 0.49
CA ALA A 131 -9.83 -0.65 0.12
C ALA A 131 -9.50 -0.71 -1.39
N ASP A 132 -9.11 0.42 -1.97
CA ASP A 132 -8.61 0.49 -3.35
C ASP A 132 -7.07 0.58 -3.36
N LEU A 133 -6.43 -0.53 -3.64
CA LEU A 133 -4.98 -0.72 -3.73
C LEU A 133 -4.49 -0.76 -5.20
N SER A 134 -5.33 -0.35 -6.15
CA SER A 134 -5.02 -0.46 -7.58
C SER A 134 -3.69 0.21 -7.92
N GLY A 135 -2.82 -0.50 -8.63
CA GLY A 135 -1.50 -0.03 -9.02
C GLY A 135 -0.51 0.19 -7.86
N ALA A 136 -0.88 -0.17 -6.63
CA ALA A 136 0.05 -0.08 -5.49
C ALA A 136 1.21 -1.06 -5.65
N ARG A 137 2.31 -0.76 -4.98
CA ARG A 137 3.46 -1.67 -4.85
C ARG A 137 3.57 -2.17 -3.43
N ILE A 138 3.41 -3.49 -3.27
CA ILE A 138 3.34 -4.12 -1.96
C ILE A 138 4.33 -5.28 -1.92
N ILE A 139 5.30 -5.22 -1.02
CA ILE A 139 6.16 -6.36 -0.65
C ILE A 139 6.20 -6.38 0.87
N ALA A 140 5.36 -7.20 1.44
CA ALA A 140 5.10 -7.20 2.88
C ALA A 140 4.48 -8.52 3.33
N ASP A 141 4.58 -8.80 4.60
CA ASP A 141 3.98 -9.97 5.23
C ASP A 141 2.60 -9.58 5.78
N PHE A 142 1.53 -10.04 5.15
CA PHE A 142 0.15 -9.82 5.57
C PHE A 142 -0.61 -11.13 5.88
N PRO A 143 -0.02 -12.06 6.66
CA PRO A 143 -0.69 -13.33 6.95
C PRO A 143 -2.00 -13.08 7.68
N GLY A 144 -3.08 -13.69 7.19
CA GLY A 144 -4.41 -13.56 7.76
C GLY A 144 -5.07 -12.18 7.63
N ALA A 145 -4.50 -11.25 6.85
CA ALA A 145 -5.10 -9.93 6.67
C ALA A 145 -6.47 -10.01 5.99
N ASN A 146 -7.36 -9.07 6.34
CA ASN A 146 -8.64 -8.88 5.67
C ASN A 146 -8.46 -8.01 4.42
N LEU A 147 -8.69 -8.61 3.26
CA LEU A 147 -8.68 -7.97 1.93
C LEU A 147 -10.01 -8.23 1.18
N ARG A 148 -11.06 -8.60 1.92
CA ARG A 148 -12.39 -8.86 1.32
C ARG A 148 -12.85 -7.67 0.51
N ARG A 149 -13.32 -7.92 -0.74
CA ARG A 149 -13.80 -6.88 -1.67
C ARG A 149 -12.80 -5.77 -1.98
N ALA A 150 -11.53 -5.93 -1.60
CA ALA A 150 -10.50 -4.96 -1.95
C ALA A 150 -10.28 -4.93 -3.47
N LYS A 151 -9.91 -3.77 -4.00
CA LYS A 151 -9.48 -3.62 -5.38
C LYS A 151 -7.95 -3.63 -5.43
N LEU A 152 -7.40 -4.62 -6.10
CA LEU A 152 -5.96 -4.81 -6.30
C LEU A 152 -5.63 -4.85 -7.81
N VAL A 153 -6.38 -4.11 -8.62
CA VAL A 153 -6.19 -4.11 -10.08
C VAL A 153 -4.80 -3.63 -10.43
N LYS A 154 -4.03 -4.46 -11.16
CA LYS A 154 -2.65 -4.19 -11.56
C LYS A 154 -1.72 -3.85 -10.38
N THR A 155 -2.04 -4.33 -9.19
CA THR A 155 -1.16 -4.20 -8.01
C THR A 155 0.08 -5.05 -8.20
N ASN A 156 1.24 -4.54 -7.83
CA ASN A 156 2.50 -5.29 -7.85
C ASN A 156 2.79 -5.84 -6.46
N LEU A 157 2.53 -7.14 -6.27
CA LEU A 157 2.83 -7.91 -5.06
C LEU A 157 3.95 -8.94 -5.32
N GLY A 158 4.46 -8.97 -6.54
CA GLY A 158 5.46 -9.92 -6.98
C GLY A 158 6.89 -9.52 -6.67
N VAL A 159 7.77 -10.52 -6.70
CA VAL A 159 9.21 -10.35 -6.46
C VAL A 159 9.89 -9.75 -7.69
N ASN A 160 10.59 -8.64 -7.53
CA ASN A 160 11.45 -8.10 -8.57
C ASN A 160 12.87 -8.69 -8.46
N ILE A 161 13.14 -9.75 -9.22
CA ILE A 161 14.42 -10.50 -9.18
C ILE A 161 15.63 -9.65 -9.58
N LYS A 162 15.44 -8.61 -10.40
CA LYS A 162 16.55 -7.80 -10.95
C LYS A 162 17.21 -6.89 -9.91
N ASN A 163 16.54 -6.58 -8.84
CA ASN A 163 16.98 -5.58 -7.85
C ASN A 163 17.11 -6.13 -6.41
N GLN A 164 17.04 -7.45 -6.23
CA GLN A 164 17.13 -8.03 -4.89
C GLN A 164 18.51 -8.68 -4.70
N GLY A 165 19.24 -8.18 -3.69
CA GLY A 165 20.40 -8.87 -3.13
C GLY A 165 20.00 -10.20 -2.47
N MET A 166 20.81 -10.74 -1.59
CA MET A 166 20.74 -12.11 -1.05
C MET A 166 19.50 -12.45 -0.19
N GLY A 167 18.47 -11.65 -0.12
CA GLY A 167 17.21 -11.94 0.58
C GLY A 167 16.02 -11.61 -0.32
N GLN A 168 15.36 -12.62 -0.87
CA GLN A 168 14.12 -12.39 -1.63
C GLN A 168 12.99 -12.09 -0.65
N MET A 169 12.67 -10.82 -0.47
CA MET A 169 11.44 -10.44 0.20
C MET A 169 10.26 -10.81 -0.69
N ARG A 170 9.37 -11.63 -0.17
CA ARG A 170 8.15 -12.08 -0.83
C ARG A 170 6.96 -11.46 -0.13
N THR A 171 5.91 -11.20 -0.86
CA THR A 171 4.63 -10.89 -0.21
C THR A 171 4.06 -12.17 0.39
N ASP A 172 3.74 -12.12 1.68
CA ASP A 172 3.04 -13.21 2.38
C ASP A 172 1.58 -12.84 2.60
N LEU A 173 0.69 -13.59 1.94
CA LEU A 173 -0.76 -13.53 2.07
C LEU A 173 -1.32 -14.85 2.58
N SER A 174 -0.51 -15.65 3.29
CA SER A 174 -0.95 -16.94 3.81
C SER A 174 -2.13 -16.74 4.75
N GLY A 175 -3.22 -17.48 4.50
CA GLY A 175 -4.47 -17.37 5.25
C GLY A 175 -5.21 -16.05 5.11
N ALA A 176 -4.77 -15.12 4.26
CA ALA A 176 -5.46 -13.86 4.03
C ALA A 176 -6.85 -14.08 3.40
N ASP A 177 -7.79 -13.21 3.73
CA ASP A 177 -9.15 -13.25 3.18
C ASP A 177 -9.29 -12.25 2.03
N LEU A 178 -9.21 -12.76 0.79
CA LEU A 178 -9.38 -12.04 -0.47
C LEU A 178 -10.75 -12.38 -1.12
N THR A 179 -11.72 -12.85 -0.34
CA THR A 179 -13.06 -13.20 -0.86
C THR A 179 -13.67 -11.99 -1.58
N GLU A 180 -14.18 -12.20 -2.81
CA GLU A 180 -14.79 -11.17 -3.65
C GLU A 180 -13.82 -10.01 -4.04
N ALA A 181 -12.52 -10.15 -3.81
CA ALA A 181 -11.54 -9.13 -4.20
C ALA A 181 -11.34 -9.08 -5.73
N ASN A 182 -10.99 -7.90 -6.24
CA ASN A 182 -10.63 -7.73 -7.65
C ASN A 182 -9.12 -7.58 -7.81
N LEU A 183 -8.46 -8.64 -8.30
CA LEU A 183 -7.02 -8.70 -8.55
C LEU A 183 -6.67 -8.65 -10.05
N GLU A 184 -7.58 -8.20 -10.91
CA GLU A 184 -7.37 -8.23 -12.36
C GLU A 184 -6.00 -7.65 -12.76
N GLY A 185 -5.21 -8.47 -13.47
CA GLY A 185 -3.88 -8.13 -13.94
C GLY A 185 -2.84 -7.87 -12.85
N ALA A 186 -3.09 -8.26 -11.60
CA ALA A 186 -2.10 -8.13 -10.53
C ALA A 186 -0.91 -9.07 -10.73
N ASP A 187 0.25 -8.67 -10.25
CA ASP A 187 1.43 -9.50 -10.21
C ASP A 187 1.64 -10.08 -8.81
N LEU A 188 1.46 -11.39 -8.69
CA LEU A 188 1.63 -12.19 -7.47
C LEU A 188 2.72 -13.27 -7.65
N ASN A 189 3.65 -13.03 -8.59
CA ASN A 189 4.71 -14.00 -8.81
C ASN A 189 5.47 -14.28 -7.51
N ARG A 190 5.73 -15.56 -7.23
CA ARG A 190 6.50 -16.05 -6.07
C ARG A 190 5.93 -15.66 -4.70
N SER A 191 4.71 -15.12 -4.62
CA SER A 191 4.05 -14.82 -3.35
C SER A 191 3.74 -16.08 -2.53
N LEU A 192 3.60 -15.91 -1.22
CA LEU A 192 3.13 -16.95 -0.31
C LEU A 192 1.64 -16.73 -0.08
N MET A 193 0.83 -17.75 -0.42
CA MET A 193 -0.63 -17.67 -0.37
C MET A 193 -1.26 -18.98 0.15
N ALA A 194 -0.49 -19.73 0.95
CA ALA A 194 -1.02 -20.97 1.51
C ALA A 194 -2.30 -20.68 2.32
N PHE A 195 -3.36 -21.46 2.07
CA PHE A 195 -4.68 -21.33 2.71
C PHE A 195 -5.34 -19.95 2.52
N ALA A 196 -4.91 -19.14 1.56
CA ALA A 196 -5.60 -17.89 1.22
C ALA A 196 -7.02 -18.16 0.72
N LYS A 197 -7.98 -17.30 1.09
CA LYS A 197 -9.36 -17.38 0.63
C LYS A 197 -9.55 -16.43 -0.54
N LEU A 198 -9.78 -16.98 -1.73
CA LEU A 198 -9.98 -16.28 -2.99
C LEU A 198 -11.37 -16.56 -3.58
N ASN A 199 -12.32 -16.99 -2.75
CA ASN A 199 -13.67 -17.34 -3.18
C ASN A 199 -14.31 -16.17 -3.94
N SER A 200 -14.85 -16.44 -5.13
CA SER A 200 -15.51 -15.46 -5.98
C SER A 200 -14.66 -14.24 -6.34
N ALA A 201 -13.32 -14.32 -6.21
CA ALA A 201 -12.43 -13.25 -6.60
C ALA A 201 -12.31 -13.13 -8.13
N ASN A 202 -12.09 -11.91 -8.62
CA ASN A 202 -11.68 -11.66 -10.00
C ASN A 202 -10.16 -11.79 -10.11
N LEU A 203 -9.70 -12.89 -10.71
CA LEU A 203 -8.28 -13.23 -10.89
C LEU A 203 -7.88 -13.20 -12.37
N ARG A 204 -8.62 -12.48 -13.21
CA ARG A 204 -8.36 -12.42 -14.66
C ARG A 204 -6.96 -11.87 -14.95
N GLY A 205 -6.17 -12.64 -15.71
CA GLY A 205 -4.82 -12.25 -16.09
C GLY A 205 -3.83 -12.05 -14.94
N VAL A 206 -4.11 -12.58 -13.76
CA VAL A 206 -3.18 -12.52 -12.61
C VAL A 206 -1.95 -13.38 -12.90
N ASN A 207 -0.79 -12.88 -12.56
CA ASN A 207 0.46 -13.63 -12.61
C ASN A 207 0.72 -14.31 -11.25
N PHE A 208 0.49 -15.63 -11.18
CA PHE A 208 0.81 -16.50 -10.04
C PHE A 208 2.08 -17.34 -10.29
N PHE A 209 2.94 -16.95 -11.22
CA PHE A 209 4.14 -17.72 -11.53
C PHE A 209 4.93 -18.07 -10.26
N ASN A 210 5.17 -19.37 -10.03
CA ASN A 210 5.90 -19.87 -8.85
C ASN A 210 5.32 -19.44 -7.48
N ALA A 211 4.04 -19.06 -7.41
CA ALA A 211 3.36 -18.75 -6.15
C ALA A 211 3.15 -20.00 -5.30
N LYS A 212 3.13 -19.87 -3.98
CA LYS A 212 2.88 -20.96 -3.04
C LYS A 212 1.43 -20.86 -2.56
N MET A 213 0.54 -21.65 -3.18
CA MET A 213 -0.91 -21.57 -3.01
C MET A 213 -1.49 -22.84 -2.38
N ALA A 214 -0.67 -23.68 -1.76
CA ALA A 214 -1.15 -24.93 -1.16
C ALA A 214 -2.35 -24.68 -0.23
N GLY A 215 -3.44 -25.44 -0.44
CA GLY A 215 -4.66 -25.31 0.32
C GLY A 215 -5.47 -24.01 0.09
N ALA A 216 -5.13 -23.20 -0.90
CA ALA A 216 -5.90 -22.00 -1.21
C ALA A 216 -7.30 -22.32 -1.74
N ASP A 217 -8.26 -21.46 -1.46
CA ASP A 217 -9.67 -21.65 -1.86
C ASP A 217 -10.06 -20.65 -2.96
N LEU A 218 -10.15 -21.15 -4.21
CA LEU A 218 -10.52 -20.39 -5.40
C LEU A 218 -11.96 -20.71 -5.88
N ARG A 219 -12.82 -21.22 -5.01
CA ARG A 219 -14.21 -21.57 -5.39
C ARG A 219 -14.92 -20.38 -6.01
N GLY A 220 -15.49 -20.57 -7.20
CA GLY A 220 -16.23 -19.56 -7.93
C GLY A 220 -15.38 -18.37 -8.43
N ALA A 221 -14.06 -18.40 -8.28
CA ALA A 221 -13.17 -17.35 -8.79
C ALA A 221 -13.11 -17.34 -10.32
N ASP A 222 -12.87 -16.18 -10.92
CA ASP A 222 -12.61 -16.05 -12.37
C ASP A 222 -11.09 -16.00 -12.61
N VAL A 223 -10.53 -17.12 -13.07
CA VAL A 223 -9.10 -17.29 -13.38
C VAL A 223 -8.79 -17.13 -14.86
N THR A 224 -9.70 -16.54 -15.65
CA THR A 224 -9.51 -16.37 -17.11
C THR A 224 -8.16 -15.72 -17.41
N GLY A 225 -7.30 -16.44 -18.16
CA GLY A 225 -5.99 -15.97 -18.58
C GLY A 225 -4.95 -15.83 -17.46
N ALA A 226 -5.23 -16.29 -16.25
CA ALA A 226 -4.25 -16.31 -15.15
C ALA A 226 -3.09 -17.27 -15.45
N ASP A 227 -1.91 -16.98 -14.91
CA ASP A 227 -0.70 -17.77 -15.09
C ASP A 227 -0.28 -18.44 -13.78
N PHE A 228 -0.54 -19.76 -13.66
CA PHE A 228 -0.16 -20.61 -12.54
C PHE A 228 1.09 -21.44 -12.85
N THR A 229 1.87 -21.07 -13.87
CA THR A 229 3.08 -21.83 -14.22
C THR A 229 4.00 -21.94 -13.00
N ASP A 230 4.45 -23.17 -12.70
CA ASP A 230 5.28 -23.52 -11.54
C ASP A 230 4.66 -23.16 -10.16
N ALA A 231 3.39 -22.81 -10.11
CA ALA A 231 2.72 -22.57 -8.82
C ALA A 231 2.52 -23.89 -8.05
N ASP A 232 2.66 -23.83 -6.74
CA ASP A 232 2.33 -24.91 -5.83
C ASP A 232 0.84 -24.88 -5.52
N LEU A 233 0.09 -25.81 -6.12
CA LEU A 233 -1.36 -25.89 -6.05
C LEU A 233 -1.86 -27.11 -5.24
N ASP A 234 -0.99 -27.68 -4.39
CA ASP A 234 -1.38 -28.85 -3.60
C ASP A 234 -2.59 -28.54 -2.70
N GLY A 235 -3.67 -29.32 -2.83
CA GLY A 235 -4.91 -29.12 -2.09
C GLY A 235 -5.66 -27.81 -2.41
N THR A 236 -5.28 -27.08 -3.47
CA THR A 236 -6.03 -25.88 -3.93
C THR A 236 -7.37 -26.26 -4.50
N VAL A 237 -8.43 -25.54 -4.11
CA VAL A 237 -9.83 -25.82 -4.49
C VAL A 237 -10.27 -24.89 -5.62
N PHE A 238 -10.68 -25.45 -6.76
CA PHE A 238 -11.14 -24.72 -7.96
C PHE A 238 -12.63 -24.97 -8.29
N SER A 239 -13.42 -25.52 -7.38
CA SER A 239 -14.83 -25.82 -7.66
C SER A 239 -15.55 -24.56 -8.14
N ASP A 240 -16.30 -24.66 -9.23
CA ASP A 240 -17.05 -23.56 -9.85
C ASP A 240 -16.19 -22.38 -10.34
N ALA A 241 -14.86 -22.54 -10.39
CA ALA A 241 -13.99 -21.52 -10.93
C ALA A 241 -14.18 -21.39 -12.46
N LYS A 242 -14.14 -20.14 -12.95
CA LYS A 242 -14.34 -19.80 -14.36
C LYS A 242 -13.00 -19.59 -15.05
N GLY A 243 -12.96 -19.89 -16.37
CA GLY A 243 -11.81 -19.57 -17.20
C GLY A 243 -10.62 -20.53 -17.06
N LEU A 244 -10.81 -21.71 -16.45
CA LEU A 244 -9.77 -22.74 -16.28
C LEU A 244 -9.11 -23.15 -17.60
N ASP A 245 -9.87 -23.19 -18.71
CA ASP A 245 -9.37 -23.59 -20.03
C ASP A 245 -8.39 -22.58 -20.63
N SER A 246 -8.45 -21.31 -20.20
CA SER A 246 -7.58 -20.23 -20.63
C SER A 246 -6.44 -19.93 -19.65
N ALA A 247 -6.49 -20.50 -18.46
CA ALA A 247 -5.43 -20.36 -17.46
C ALA A 247 -4.24 -21.26 -17.82
N LYS A 248 -3.03 -20.76 -17.54
CA LYS A 248 -1.78 -21.50 -17.78
C LYS A 248 -1.34 -22.24 -16.51
N GLY A 249 -0.59 -23.32 -16.70
CA GLY A 249 0.06 -24.05 -15.59
C GLY A 249 -0.86 -25.00 -14.82
N LEU A 250 -2.13 -25.20 -15.22
CA LEU A 250 -3.09 -26.06 -14.54
C LEU A 250 -3.06 -27.53 -15.02
N ASN A 251 -2.12 -27.94 -15.87
CA ASN A 251 -2.08 -29.28 -16.48
C ASN A 251 -1.94 -30.42 -15.45
N ALA A 252 -1.44 -30.12 -14.25
CA ALA A 252 -1.28 -31.10 -13.17
C ALA A 252 -2.42 -31.06 -12.13
N VAL A 253 -3.33 -30.11 -12.24
CA VAL A 253 -4.48 -30.02 -11.30
C VAL A 253 -5.50 -31.09 -11.72
N ARG A 254 -5.63 -32.15 -10.92
CA ARG A 254 -6.69 -33.14 -11.13
C ARG A 254 -8.04 -32.44 -10.97
N ARG A 255 -8.83 -32.44 -12.05
CA ARG A 255 -10.22 -32.00 -12.08
C ARG A 255 -11.10 -32.91 -11.25
#